data_bad9ef3c41f6a9e1429ddf7264cd03a8
#
_entry.id   bad9ef3c41f6a9e1429ddf7264cd03a8
#
_cell.length_a   1.000
_cell.length_b   1.000
_cell.length_c   1.000
_cell.angle_alpha   90.00
_cell.angle_beta   90.00
_cell.angle_gamma   90.00
#
_symmetry.space_group_name_H-M   'P 1'
#
loop_
_entity.id
_entity.type
_entity.pdbx_description
1 polymer ?
#
loop_
_entity_poly.entity_id
_entity_poly.type
_entity_poly.pdbx_seq_one_letter_code
_entity_poly.pdbx_strand_id
1 'polypeptide(L)'
;MSPFLAEVLGTALILTIGTGVVANVALPKTKGNQEGYLAVTLGWFTAVFVGVYATATISGAHLNPAVTIGLAVAGKFSWDLVPSYLLAQMLGCMLGAFLAWVAHRQHFDEATDAATKLGVFCTSPSIKNPFHNILSEAIATFIFMLGVFYIAAPAQTNGALDALPVSLLVLGIGLGMGGPTGYAINPARDLAPRIMHAILPIKNKGGSDWGYAWVPVVGPIIGAVAAAYVYMWLT
;
A
#
# COMPACT_ATOMS: atom_id res chain seq x y z
N MET A 1 22.31 -5.88 -5.15
CA MET A 1 21.38 -4.71 -5.07
C MET A 1 21.45 -4.15 -3.67
N SER A 2 21.46 -2.82 -3.50
CA SER A 2 21.44 -2.22 -2.15
C SER A 2 20.03 -2.32 -1.52
N PRO A 3 19.89 -2.26 -0.18
CA PRO A 3 18.59 -2.21 0.48
C PRO A 3 17.69 -1.08 -0.02
N PHE A 4 18.27 0.10 -0.29
CA PHE A 4 17.54 1.23 -0.89
C PHE A 4 16.89 0.85 -2.24
N LEU A 5 17.66 0.26 -3.15
CA LEU A 5 17.16 -0.15 -4.46
C LEU A 5 16.14 -1.31 -4.35
N ALA A 6 16.29 -2.18 -3.35
CA ALA A 6 15.33 -3.24 -3.08
C ALA A 6 13.98 -2.67 -2.64
N GLU A 7 13.97 -1.67 -1.75
CA GLU A 7 12.73 -0.97 -1.34
C GLU A 7 12.09 -0.23 -2.53
N VAL A 8 12.89 0.43 -3.39
CA VAL A 8 12.37 1.05 -4.63
C VAL A 8 11.74 0.01 -5.54
N LEU A 9 12.45 -1.10 -5.81
CA LEU A 9 11.96 -2.16 -6.70
C LEU A 9 10.68 -2.81 -6.15
N GLY A 10 10.70 -3.21 -4.88
CA GLY A 10 9.57 -3.89 -4.24
C GLY A 10 8.32 -3.02 -4.24
N THR A 11 8.43 -1.74 -3.86
CA THR A 11 7.30 -0.82 -3.89
C THR A 11 6.84 -0.47 -5.31
N ALA A 12 7.75 -0.39 -6.28
CA ALA A 12 7.39 -0.22 -7.67
C ALA A 12 6.59 -1.40 -8.21
N LEU A 13 6.99 -2.65 -7.89
CA LEU A 13 6.24 -3.85 -8.25
C LEU A 13 4.84 -3.85 -7.61
N ILE A 14 4.76 -3.57 -6.30
CA ILE A 14 3.48 -3.50 -5.58
C ILE A 14 2.55 -2.49 -6.23
N LEU A 15 3.03 -1.28 -6.48
CA LEU A 15 2.18 -0.23 -7.03
C LEU A 15 1.85 -0.43 -8.51
N THR A 16 2.75 -1.00 -9.30
CA THR A 16 2.43 -1.31 -10.70
C THR A 16 1.29 -2.33 -10.79
N ILE A 17 1.35 -3.41 -10.02
CA ILE A 17 0.32 -4.44 -10.01
C ILE A 17 -0.94 -3.94 -9.29
N GLY A 18 -0.80 -3.34 -8.09
CA GLY A 18 -1.92 -2.91 -7.27
C GLY A 18 -2.75 -1.79 -7.88
N THR A 19 -2.11 -0.71 -8.36
CA THR A 19 -2.83 0.34 -9.11
C THR A 19 -3.30 -0.17 -10.47
N GLY A 20 -2.55 -1.10 -11.08
CA GLY A 20 -2.92 -1.76 -12.33
C GLY A 20 -4.22 -2.55 -12.21
N VAL A 21 -4.40 -3.34 -11.14
CA VAL A 21 -5.67 -4.06 -10.95
C VAL A 21 -6.83 -3.12 -10.69
N VAL A 22 -6.62 -2.03 -9.93
CA VAL A 22 -7.66 -1.02 -9.73
C VAL A 22 -8.04 -0.36 -11.05
N ALA A 23 -7.05 0.00 -11.88
CA ALA A 23 -7.28 0.53 -13.22
C ALA A 23 -8.08 -0.46 -14.09
N ASN A 24 -7.69 -1.75 -14.06
CA ASN A 24 -8.37 -2.78 -14.85
C ASN A 24 -9.82 -3.01 -14.41
N VAL A 25 -10.13 -2.88 -13.10
CA VAL A 25 -11.50 -3.06 -12.59
C VAL A 25 -12.35 -1.80 -12.74
N ALA A 26 -11.78 -0.61 -12.56
CA ALA A 26 -12.52 0.64 -12.47
C ALA A 26 -12.65 1.38 -13.81
N LEU A 27 -11.63 1.33 -14.67
CA LEU A 27 -11.64 2.11 -15.91
C LEU A 27 -12.49 1.43 -16.99
N PRO A 28 -13.18 2.22 -17.84
CA PRO A 28 -14.01 1.67 -18.91
C PRO A 28 -13.19 0.97 -19.99
N LYS A 29 -13.83 0.03 -20.66
CA LYS A 29 -13.30 -0.73 -21.80
C LYS A 29 -12.07 -1.60 -21.51
N THR A 30 -11.68 -1.76 -20.24
CA THR A 30 -10.73 -2.79 -19.84
C THR A 30 -11.41 -4.15 -19.82
N LYS A 31 -10.64 -5.23 -19.89
CA LYS A 31 -11.21 -6.58 -19.86
C LYS A 31 -11.74 -6.99 -18.48
N GLY A 32 -11.19 -6.41 -17.42
CA GLY A 32 -11.65 -6.65 -16.04
C GLY A 32 -12.61 -5.59 -15.51
N ASN A 33 -13.17 -4.74 -16.38
CA ASN A 33 -14.12 -3.72 -15.93
C ASN A 33 -15.31 -4.34 -15.19
N GLN A 34 -15.61 -3.83 -13.99
CA GLN A 34 -16.69 -4.31 -13.10
C GLN A 34 -16.48 -5.69 -12.46
N GLU A 35 -15.28 -6.28 -12.49
CA GLU A 35 -14.97 -7.53 -11.78
C GLU A 35 -15.12 -7.42 -10.24
N GLY A 36 -15.22 -6.21 -9.72
CA GLY A 36 -15.59 -5.95 -8.34
C GLY A 36 -14.44 -5.94 -7.35
N TYR A 37 -14.80 -5.71 -6.07
CA TYR A 37 -13.85 -5.48 -4.98
C TYR A 37 -12.98 -6.70 -4.66
N LEU A 38 -13.50 -7.92 -4.85
CA LEU A 38 -12.72 -9.15 -4.66
C LEU A 38 -11.53 -9.23 -5.61
N ALA A 39 -11.72 -8.88 -6.89
CA ALA A 39 -10.63 -8.85 -7.85
C ALA A 39 -9.54 -7.83 -7.45
N VAL A 40 -9.95 -6.66 -6.94
CA VAL A 40 -9.01 -5.66 -6.40
C VAL A 40 -8.21 -6.22 -5.23
N THR A 41 -8.86 -6.86 -4.26
CA THR A 41 -8.15 -7.42 -3.08
C THR A 41 -7.21 -8.56 -3.44
N LEU A 42 -7.59 -9.42 -4.37
CA LEU A 42 -6.70 -10.47 -4.91
C LEU A 42 -5.51 -9.87 -5.67
N GLY A 43 -5.72 -8.80 -6.42
CA GLY A 43 -4.65 -8.07 -7.09
C GLY A 43 -3.64 -7.47 -6.11
N TRP A 44 -4.10 -6.84 -5.03
CA TRP A 44 -3.21 -6.33 -3.97
C TRP A 44 -2.48 -7.45 -3.22
N PHE A 45 -3.15 -8.58 -2.95
CA PHE A 45 -2.52 -9.78 -2.39
C PHE A 45 -1.34 -10.23 -3.26
N THR A 46 -1.56 -10.41 -4.57
CA THR A 46 -0.50 -10.85 -5.49
C THR A 46 0.59 -9.79 -5.65
N ALA A 47 0.25 -8.52 -5.65
CA ALA A 47 1.20 -7.41 -5.70
C ALA A 47 2.17 -7.44 -4.51
N VAL A 48 1.63 -7.59 -3.29
CA VAL A 48 2.45 -7.69 -2.07
C VAL A 48 3.30 -8.96 -2.09
N PHE A 49 2.74 -10.09 -2.51
CA PHE A 49 3.50 -11.34 -2.65
C PHE A 49 4.74 -11.16 -3.54
N VAL A 50 4.56 -10.58 -4.74
CA VAL A 50 5.65 -10.36 -5.69
C VAL A 50 6.69 -9.38 -5.14
N GLY A 51 6.26 -8.26 -4.55
CA GLY A 51 7.17 -7.27 -3.98
C GLY A 51 8.02 -7.81 -2.84
N VAL A 52 7.39 -8.51 -1.89
CA VAL A 52 8.07 -9.13 -0.74
C VAL A 52 9.00 -10.24 -1.21
N TYR A 53 8.52 -11.14 -2.06
CA TYR A 53 9.32 -12.23 -2.61
C TYR A 53 10.61 -11.73 -3.29
N ALA A 54 10.50 -10.65 -4.06
CA ALA A 54 11.64 -10.10 -4.82
C ALA A 54 12.70 -9.42 -3.93
N THR A 55 12.36 -8.97 -2.71
CA THR A 55 13.21 -8.03 -1.96
C THR A 55 13.49 -8.43 -0.51
N ALA A 56 12.79 -9.42 0.05
CA ALA A 56 12.89 -9.81 1.46
C ALA A 56 14.32 -10.15 1.90
N THR A 57 15.09 -10.90 1.09
CA THR A 57 16.45 -11.31 1.40
C THR A 57 17.48 -10.17 1.32
N ILE A 58 17.08 -8.98 0.81
CA ILE A 58 17.98 -7.86 0.56
C ILE A 58 17.70 -6.71 1.53
N SER A 59 16.44 -6.25 1.63
CA SER A 59 16.06 -5.12 2.48
C SER A 59 15.23 -5.51 3.70
N GLY A 60 14.78 -6.77 3.79
CA GLY A 60 13.74 -7.20 4.73
C GLY A 60 12.33 -6.89 4.21
N ALA A 61 12.20 -6.33 3.00
CA ALA A 61 10.94 -6.00 2.33
C ALA A 61 9.96 -5.25 3.23
N HIS A 62 10.36 -4.12 3.78
CA HIS A 62 9.44 -3.26 4.54
C HIS A 62 8.34 -2.73 3.63
N LEU A 63 8.69 -2.15 2.49
CA LEU A 63 7.83 -1.70 1.39
C LEU A 63 6.66 -0.79 1.84
N ASN A 64 6.78 -0.24 3.06
CA ASN A 64 5.71 0.50 3.73
C ASN A 64 6.30 1.37 4.85
N PRO A 65 6.11 2.70 4.85
CA PRO A 65 6.55 3.58 5.92
C PRO A 65 6.02 3.19 7.32
N ALA A 66 4.78 2.72 7.42
CA ALA A 66 4.21 2.31 8.69
C ALA A 66 4.93 1.05 9.25
N VAL A 67 5.29 0.10 8.38
CA VAL A 67 6.11 -1.07 8.75
C VAL A 67 7.49 -0.63 9.22
N THR A 68 8.16 0.23 8.45
CA THR A 68 9.51 0.73 8.76
C THR A 68 9.54 1.42 10.13
N ILE A 69 8.57 2.31 10.38
CA ILE A 69 8.45 3.02 11.67
C ILE A 69 8.10 2.05 12.80
N GLY A 70 7.14 1.14 12.59
CA GLY A 70 6.75 0.16 13.60
C GLY A 70 7.90 -0.75 14.01
N LEU A 71 8.71 -1.22 13.06
CA LEU A 71 9.92 -2.02 13.34
C LEU A 71 10.98 -1.20 14.09
N ALA A 72 11.15 0.09 13.74
CA ALA A 72 12.09 0.97 14.44
C ALA A 72 11.64 1.24 15.89
N VAL A 73 10.34 1.48 16.13
CA VAL A 73 9.77 1.64 17.49
C VAL A 73 9.97 0.37 18.33
N ALA A 74 9.80 -0.81 17.73
CA ALA A 74 10.03 -2.09 18.41
C ALA A 74 11.52 -2.46 18.57
N GLY A 75 12.46 -1.58 18.20
CA GLY A 75 13.90 -1.84 18.30
C GLY A 75 14.42 -2.89 17.32
N LYS A 76 13.64 -3.26 16.31
CA LYS A 76 14.00 -4.27 15.30
C LYS A 76 14.62 -3.68 14.02
N PHE A 77 14.67 -2.35 13.93
CA PHE A 77 15.25 -1.63 12.80
C PHE A 77 15.93 -0.33 13.28
N SER A 78 17.08 0.02 12.69
CA SER A 78 17.80 1.25 13.07
C SER A 78 17.09 2.51 12.58
N TRP A 79 16.91 3.49 13.48
CA TRP A 79 16.35 4.79 13.14
C TRP A 79 17.15 5.54 12.07
N ASP A 80 18.48 5.35 12.02
CA ASP A 80 19.35 6.00 11.02
C ASP A 80 19.00 5.58 9.58
N LEU A 81 18.42 4.39 9.40
CA LEU A 81 18.03 3.88 8.10
C LEU A 81 16.59 4.26 7.70
N VAL A 82 15.77 4.69 8.67
CA VAL A 82 14.35 5.02 8.42
C VAL A 82 14.19 6.05 7.30
N PRO A 83 14.88 7.21 7.29
CA PRO A 83 14.71 8.19 6.22
C PRO A 83 15.01 7.63 4.82
N SER A 84 16.04 6.78 4.71
CA SER A 84 16.44 6.15 3.45
C SER A 84 15.34 5.21 2.93
N TYR A 85 14.75 4.39 3.81
CA TYR A 85 13.66 3.48 3.45
C TYR A 85 12.39 4.24 3.04
N LEU A 86 12.00 5.25 3.80
CA LEU A 86 10.83 6.07 3.46
C LEU A 86 10.98 6.74 2.08
N LEU A 87 12.15 7.29 1.80
CA LEU A 87 12.44 7.89 0.49
C LEU A 87 12.38 6.85 -0.63
N ALA A 88 13.00 5.69 -0.44
CA ALA A 88 13.00 4.60 -1.42
C ALA A 88 11.56 4.13 -1.71
N GLN A 89 10.75 3.95 -0.67
CA GLN A 89 9.36 3.53 -0.77
C GLN A 89 8.51 4.56 -1.52
N MET A 90 8.70 5.85 -1.25
CA MET A 90 8.00 6.91 -1.99
C MET A 90 8.38 6.90 -3.48
N LEU A 91 9.67 6.83 -3.80
CA LEU A 91 10.14 6.80 -5.19
C LEU A 91 9.63 5.57 -5.95
N GLY A 92 9.69 4.39 -5.33
CA GLY A 92 9.18 3.17 -5.95
C GLY A 92 7.66 3.21 -6.14
N CYS A 93 6.90 3.70 -5.17
CA CYS A 93 5.45 3.87 -5.31
C CYS A 93 5.10 4.87 -6.43
N MET A 94 5.85 5.97 -6.57
CA MET A 94 5.66 6.91 -7.68
C MET A 94 5.93 6.24 -9.03
N LEU A 95 7.04 5.50 -9.14
CA LEU A 95 7.38 4.75 -10.35
C LEU A 95 6.30 3.72 -10.71
N GLY A 96 5.83 2.93 -9.74
CA GLY A 96 4.79 1.93 -9.97
C GLY A 96 3.48 2.54 -10.44
N ALA A 97 3.04 3.63 -9.80
CA ALA A 97 1.84 4.37 -10.22
C ALA A 97 1.98 4.96 -11.63
N PHE A 98 3.17 5.47 -11.97
CA PHE A 98 3.47 5.94 -13.33
C PHE A 98 3.35 4.82 -14.35
N LEU A 99 3.97 3.67 -14.10
CA LEU A 99 3.93 2.52 -15.01
C LEU A 99 2.51 1.99 -15.21
N ALA A 100 1.72 1.90 -14.14
CA ALA A 100 0.31 1.51 -14.25
C ALA A 100 -0.51 2.51 -15.07
N TRP A 101 -0.28 3.82 -14.89
CA TRP A 101 -0.91 4.85 -15.70
C TRP A 101 -0.52 4.74 -17.19
N VAL A 102 0.76 4.56 -17.50
CA VAL A 102 1.23 4.38 -18.89
C VAL A 102 0.54 3.17 -19.54
N ALA A 103 0.47 2.04 -18.83
CA ALA A 103 -0.16 0.82 -19.33
C ALA A 103 -1.66 1.00 -19.63
N HIS A 104 -2.36 1.85 -18.86
CA HIS A 104 -3.80 2.07 -18.99
C HIS A 104 -4.15 3.45 -19.61
N ARG A 105 -3.17 4.12 -20.23
CA ARG A 105 -3.30 5.52 -20.70
C ARG A 105 -4.57 5.79 -21.48
N GLN A 106 -4.90 4.95 -22.46
CA GLN A 106 -6.08 5.10 -23.30
C GLN A 106 -7.38 4.94 -22.51
N HIS A 107 -7.41 4.04 -21.54
CA HIS A 107 -8.58 3.81 -20.68
C HIS A 107 -8.86 5.01 -19.74
N PHE A 108 -7.81 5.71 -19.28
CA PHE A 108 -7.96 6.97 -18.56
C PHE A 108 -8.59 8.06 -19.42
N ASP A 109 -8.27 8.12 -20.72
CA ASP A 109 -8.85 9.11 -21.62
C ASP A 109 -10.34 8.83 -21.93
N GLU A 110 -10.77 7.55 -21.88
CA GLU A 110 -12.15 7.13 -22.04
C GLU A 110 -13.00 7.35 -20.78
N ALA A 111 -12.41 7.35 -19.59
CA ALA A 111 -13.12 7.55 -18.35
C ALA A 111 -13.62 9.01 -18.24
N THR A 112 -14.88 9.18 -17.89
CA THR A 112 -15.50 10.51 -17.72
C THR A 112 -15.53 10.96 -16.27
N ASP A 113 -15.58 10.04 -15.31
CA ASP A 113 -15.65 10.33 -13.89
C ASP A 113 -14.27 10.58 -13.27
N ALA A 114 -14.11 11.78 -12.66
CA ALA A 114 -12.87 12.18 -12.01
C ALA A 114 -12.56 11.38 -10.73
N ALA A 115 -13.60 10.94 -10.00
CA ALA A 115 -13.42 10.14 -8.80
C ALA A 115 -12.89 8.74 -9.14
N THR A 116 -13.36 8.14 -10.21
CA THR A 116 -12.83 6.88 -10.74
C THR A 116 -11.35 7.00 -11.08
N LYS A 117 -10.94 8.09 -11.75
CA LYS A 117 -9.53 8.32 -12.09
C LYS A 117 -8.65 8.46 -10.85
N LEU A 118 -9.12 9.23 -9.85
CA LEU A 118 -8.42 9.37 -8.58
C LEU A 118 -8.34 8.04 -7.82
N GLY A 119 -9.43 7.27 -7.79
CA GLY A 119 -9.53 5.98 -7.11
C GLY A 119 -8.57 4.91 -7.63
N VAL A 120 -8.06 5.04 -8.86
CA VAL A 120 -6.99 4.18 -9.37
C VAL A 120 -5.69 4.40 -8.61
N PHE A 121 -5.38 5.66 -8.24
CA PHE A 121 -4.11 6.03 -7.62
C PHE A 121 -4.11 5.89 -6.10
N CYS A 122 -5.14 6.39 -5.44
CA CYS A 122 -5.15 6.51 -3.98
C CYS A 122 -6.52 6.17 -3.39
N THR A 123 -6.52 5.96 -2.08
CA THR A 123 -7.73 5.61 -1.34
C THR A 123 -8.61 6.84 -1.07
N SER A 124 -9.89 6.58 -0.88
CA SER A 124 -10.87 7.55 -0.44
C SER A 124 -11.89 6.88 0.48
N PRO A 125 -12.49 7.60 1.43
CA PRO A 125 -13.45 7.01 2.34
C PRO A 125 -14.80 6.82 1.64
N SER A 126 -15.48 5.70 1.93
CA SER A 126 -16.88 5.49 1.51
C SER A 126 -17.81 6.48 2.20
N ILE A 127 -17.52 6.84 3.45
CA ILE A 127 -18.22 7.85 4.23
C ILE A 127 -17.18 8.83 4.78
N LYS A 128 -17.34 10.12 4.45
CA LYS A 128 -16.41 11.16 4.91
C LYS A 128 -16.65 11.49 6.40
N ASN A 129 -15.84 10.91 7.26
CA ASN A 129 -15.74 11.25 8.68
C ASN A 129 -14.29 11.09 9.12
N PRO A 130 -13.50 12.19 9.23
CA PRO A 130 -12.06 12.11 9.49
C PRO A 130 -11.70 11.28 10.72
N PHE A 131 -12.45 11.40 11.81
CA PHE A 131 -12.19 10.65 13.04
C PHE A 131 -12.36 9.13 12.82
N HIS A 132 -13.49 8.71 12.26
CA HIS A 132 -13.74 7.28 11.99
C HIS A 132 -12.82 6.74 10.89
N ASN A 133 -12.47 7.56 9.89
CA ASN A 133 -11.57 7.13 8.82
C ASN A 133 -10.13 6.91 9.35
N ILE A 134 -9.61 7.78 10.24
CA ILE A 134 -8.32 7.54 10.92
C ILE A 134 -8.40 6.27 11.77
N LEU A 135 -9.46 6.11 12.54
CA LEU A 135 -9.64 4.94 13.40
C LEU A 135 -9.65 3.64 12.57
N SER A 136 -10.35 3.62 11.43
CA SER A 136 -10.37 2.48 10.51
C SER A 136 -8.98 2.15 9.98
N GLU A 137 -8.22 3.15 9.51
CA GLU A 137 -6.86 2.96 9.03
C GLU A 137 -5.90 2.51 10.16
N ALA A 138 -6.05 3.10 11.36
CA ALA A 138 -5.24 2.74 12.51
C ALA A 138 -5.51 1.30 12.95
N ILE A 139 -6.76 0.87 13.04
CA ILE A 139 -7.11 -0.52 13.42
C ILE A 139 -6.61 -1.51 12.36
N ALA A 140 -6.85 -1.23 11.07
CA ALA A 140 -6.39 -2.09 9.98
C ALA A 140 -4.86 -2.25 10.00
N THR A 141 -4.14 -1.14 10.20
CA THR A 141 -2.67 -1.17 10.27
C THR A 141 -2.16 -1.78 11.57
N PHE A 142 -2.85 -1.59 12.69
CA PHE A 142 -2.52 -2.26 13.95
C PHE A 142 -2.55 -3.79 13.81
N ILE A 143 -3.63 -4.33 13.24
CA ILE A 143 -3.75 -5.79 12.99
C ILE A 143 -2.69 -6.24 11.98
N PHE A 144 -2.47 -5.47 10.92
CA PHE A 144 -1.42 -5.76 9.94
C PHE A 144 -0.04 -5.83 10.60
N MET A 145 0.31 -4.83 11.38
CA MET A 145 1.63 -4.75 11.99
C MET A 145 1.86 -5.81 13.09
N LEU A 146 0.84 -6.12 13.89
CA LEU A 146 0.91 -7.26 14.81
C LEU A 146 1.17 -8.56 14.04
N GLY A 147 0.43 -8.80 12.95
CA GLY A 147 0.68 -9.95 12.09
C GLY A 147 2.12 -9.99 11.58
N VAL A 148 2.64 -8.87 11.09
CA VAL A 148 4.03 -8.75 10.61
C VAL A 148 5.04 -9.13 11.70
N PHE A 149 4.86 -8.67 12.94
CA PHE A 149 5.79 -9.00 14.05
C PHE A 149 5.88 -10.50 14.32
N TYR A 150 4.78 -11.24 14.18
CA TYR A 150 4.75 -12.67 14.43
C TYR A 150 5.05 -13.53 13.19
N ILE A 151 4.82 -13.01 11.99
CA ILE A 151 5.08 -13.71 10.72
C ILE A 151 6.53 -13.54 10.28
N ALA A 152 7.14 -12.38 10.53
CA ALA A 152 8.48 -12.03 10.03
C ALA A 152 9.65 -12.80 10.66
N ALA A 153 9.40 -13.66 11.66
CA ALA A 153 10.41 -14.51 12.28
C ALA A 153 9.91 -15.97 12.39
N PRO A 154 9.65 -16.64 11.29
CA PRO A 154 9.20 -18.03 11.35
C PRO A 154 10.30 -18.91 11.93
N ALA A 155 9.90 -19.85 12.79
CA ALA A 155 10.80 -20.86 13.33
C ALA A 155 11.34 -21.82 12.23
N GLN A 156 10.64 -21.87 11.10
CA GLN A 156 11.02 -22.64 9.91
C GLN A 156 10.79 -21.79 8.66
N THR A 157 11.74 -21.80 7.72
CA THR A 157 11.60 -21.12 6.44
C THR A 157 10.99 -22.07 5.40
N ASN A 158 10.07 -21.52 4.59
CA ASN A 158 9.50 -22.20 3.43
C ASN A 158 10.15 -21.71 2.12
N GLY A 159 11.30 -21.04 2.23
CA GLY A 159 12.04 -20.49 1.09
C GLY A 159 11.21 -19.46 0.33
N ALA A 160 10.95 -19.73 -0.94
CA ALA A 160 10.19 -18.84 -1.82
C ALA A 160 8.76 -18.49 -1.30
N LEU A 161 8.17 -19.33 -0.44
CA LEU A 161 6.83 -19.12 0.09
C LEU A 161 6.79 -18.24 1.35
N ASP A 162 7.92 -17.79 1.88
CA ASP A 162 7.97 -16.94 3.09
C ASP A 162 7.24 -15.58 2.89
N ALA A 163 7.06 -15.16 1.64
CA ALA A 163 6.25 -13.98 1.30
C ALA A 163 4.73 -14.21 1.40
N LEU A 164 4.27 -15.47 1.40
CA LEU A 164 2.85 -15.83 1.36
C LEU A 164 2.09 -15.40 2.63
N PRO A 165 2.59 -15.62 3.85
CA PRO A 165 1.86 -15.26 5.07
C PRO A 165 1.53 -13.77 5.15
N VAL A 166 2.47 -12.87 4.87
CA VAL A 166 2.23 -11.42 4.89
C VAL A 166 1.26 -11.01 3.78
N SER A 167 1.31 -11.66 2.64
CA SER A 167 0.39 -11.39 1.53
C SER A 167 -1.03 -11.84 1.85
N LEU A 168 -1.21 -13.00 2.47
CA LEU A 168 -2.50 -13.50 2.97
C LEU A 168 -3.07 -12.57 4.05
N LEU A 169 -2.22 -12.02 4.91
CA LEU A 169 -2.63 -11.01 5.90
C LEU A 169 -3.20 -9.77 5.21
N VAL A 170 -2.54 -9.26 4.15
CA VAL A 170 -3.06 -8.14 3.36
C VAL A 170 -4.39 -8.49 2.69
N LEU A 171 -4.54 -9.70 2.15
CA LEU A 171 -5.81 -10.18 1.60
C LEU A 171 -6.91 -10.17 2.66
N GLY A 172 -6.64 -10.73 3.84
CA GLY A 172 -7.60 -10.78 4.95
C GLY A 172 -8.05 -9.39 5.41
N ILE A 173 -7.11 -8.45 5.51
CA ILE A 173 -7.40 -7.05 5.85
C ILE A 173 -8.22 -6.37 4.75
N GLY A 174 -7.86 -6.57 3.48
CA GLY A 174 -8.61 -6.03 2.36
C GLY A 174 -10.07 -6.50 2.35
N LEU A 175 -10.31 -7.80 2.56
CA LEU A 175 -11.64 -8.38 2.61
C LEU A 175 -12.45 -7.96 3.85
N GLY A 176 -11.80 -7.92 5.01
CA GLY A 176 -12.49 -7.68 6.29
C GLY A 176 -12.61 -6.22 6.68
N MET A 177 -11.66 -5.37 6.29
CA MET A 177 -11.53 -4.00 6.79
C MET A 177 -11.41 -2.93 5.70
N GLY A 178 -11.39 -3.33 4.42
CA GLY A 178 -11.18 -2.39 3.33
C GLY A 178 -12.38 -1.51 2.98
N GLY A 179 -13.59 -1.92 3.35
CA GLY A 179 -14.81 -1.21 2.99
C GLY A 179 -14.88 0.25 3.40
N PRO A 180 -14.49 0.65 4.64
CA PRO A 180 -14.61 2.03 5.10
C PRO A 180 -13.72 3.03 4.34
N THR A 181 -12.46 2.67 4.06
CA THR A 181 -11.45 3.61 3.59
C THR A 181 -10.63 3.14 2.39
N GLY A 182 -10.79 1.88 1.98
CA GLY A 182 -9.92 1.26 0.98
C GLY A 182 -8.60 0.72 1.55
N TYR A 183 -8.49 0.54 2.86
CA TYR A 183 -7.34 -0.05 3.57
C TYR A 183 -5.99 0.40 3.02
N ALA A 184 -5.70 1.69 3.11
CA ALA A 184 -4.41 2.20 2.68
C ALA A 184 -3.26 1.48 3.39
N ILE A 185 -3.34 1.37 4.72
CA ILE A 185 -2.40 0.69 5.63
C ILE A 185 -0.90 0.97 5.37
N ASN A 186 -0.62 1.80 4.37
CA ASN A 186 0.70 2.12 3.87
C ASN A 186 0.72 3.58 3.39
N PRO A 187 1.39 4.49 4.11
CA PRO A 187 1.46 5.89 3.73
C PRO A 187 2.01 6.14 2.32
N ALA A 188 3.02 5.40 1.89
CA ALA A 188 3.61 5.57 0.55
C ALA A 188 2.67 5.05 -0.56
N ARG A 189 1.90 4.00 -0.28
CA ARG A 189 0.92 3.42 -1.21
C ARG A 189 -0.22 4.40 -1.54
N ASP A 190 -0.49 5.37 -0.69
CA ASP A 190 -1.50 6.41 -0.94
C ASP A 190 -0.89 7.74 -1.39
N LEU A 191 0.05 8.27 -0.61
CA LEU A 191 0.60 9.61 -0.83
C LEU A 191 1.38 9.71 -2.14
N ALA A 192 2.22 8.74 -2.47
CA ALA A 192 3.04 8.78 -3.68
C ALA A 192 2.20 8.69 -4.97
N PRO A 193 1.24 7.76 -5.12
CA PRO A 193 0.33 7.77 -6.26
C PRO A 193 -0.58 9.00 -6.30
N ARG A 194 -0.97 9.58 -5.17
CA ARG A 194 -1.74 10.84 -5.10
C ARG A 194 -0.94 12.01 -5.69
N ILE A 195 0.36 12.07 -5.39
CA ILE A 195 1.28 13.01 -6.03
C ILE A 195 1.33 12.74 -7.54
N MET A 196 1.44 11.49 -7.95
CA MET A 196 1.44 11.13 -9.38
C MET A 196 0.15 11.54 -10.06
N HIS A 197 -1.02 11.30 -9.45
CA HIS A 197 -2.29 11.81 -9.97
C HIS A 197 -2.27 13.33 -10.15
N ALA A 198 -1.69 14.08 -9.20
CA ALA A 198 -1.64 15.54 -9.29
C ALA A 198 -0.79 16.04 -10.48
N ILE A 199 0.37 15.40 -10.73
CA ILE A 199 1.33 15.86 -11.74
C ILE A 199 1.13 15.26 -13.15
N LEU A 200 0.56 14.06 -13.25
CA LEU A 200 0.37 13.40 -14.55
C LEU A 200 -0.67 14.13 -15.41
N PRO A 201 -0.47 14.17 -16.73
CA PRO A 201 -1.38 14.81 -17.68
C PRO A 201 -2.59 13.93 -17.97
N ILE A 202 -3.43 13.70 -16.95
CA ILE A 202 -4.66 12.93 -17.06
C ILE A 202 -5.81 13.88 -17.41
N LYS A 203 -6.47 13.61 -18.51
CA LYS A 203 -7.55 14.44 -19.05
C LYS A 203 -8.76 14.47 -18.09
N ASN A 204 -9.25 15.64 -17.74
CA ASN A 204 -10.41 15.83 -16.85
C ASN A 204 -10.31 15.06 -15.51
N LYS A 205 -9.13 15.04 -14.89
CA LYS A 205 -8.86 14.24 -13.67
C LYS A 205 -9.46 14.82 -12.38
N GLY A 206 -9.86 16.10 -12.40
CA GLY A 206 -10.30 16.77 -11.18
C GLY A 206 -9.17 17.07 -10.17
N GLY A 207 -9.53 17.26 -8.91
CA GLY A 207 -8.58 17.43 -7.81
C GLY A 207 -8.05 16.09 -7.28
N SER A 208 -6.96 16.17 -6.50
CA SER A 208 -6.32 14.97 -5.91
C SER A 208 -6.73 14.72 -4.44
N ASP A 209 -7.80 15.33 -3.97
CA ASP A 209 -8.37 15.21 -2.60
C ASP A 209 -7.31 15.36 -1.48
N TRP A 210 -6.52 16.42 -1.54
CA TRP A 210 -5.47 16.69 -0.55
C TRP A 210 -6.01 16.87 0.87
N GLY A 211 -7.28 17.26 1.01
CA GLY A 211 -7.95 17.37 2.30
C GLY A 211 -8.09 16.03 3.03
N TYR A 212 -8.05 14.92 2.31
CA TYR A 212 -8.08 13.57 2.87
C TYR A 212 -6.69 12.93 2.99
N ALA A 213 -5.69 13.39 2.23
CA ALA A 213 -4.38 12.75 2.08
C ALA A 213 -3.63 12.44 3.39
N TRP A 214 -3.90 13.18 4.45
CA TRP A 214 -3.28 12.99 5.77
C TRP A 214 -3.81 11.77 6.52
N VAL A 215 -5.05 11.33 6.25
CA VAL A 215 -5.68 10.17 6.92
C VAL A 215 -4.91 8.88 6.64
N PRO A 216 -4.63 8.50 5.37
CA PRO A 216 -3.85 7.31 5.04
C PRO A 216 -2.35 7.42 5.37
N VAL A 217 -1.91 8.54 5.92
CA VAL A 217 -0.56 8.70 6.49
C VAL A 217 -0.59 8.55 8.00
N VAL A 218 -1.42 9.34 8.68
CA VAL A 218 -1.46 9.40 10.15
C VAL A 218 -2.09 8.14 10.75
N GLY A 219 -3.20 7.66 10.19
CA GLY A 219 -3.88 6.45 10.68
C GLY A 219 -2.96 5.23 10.71
N PRO A 220 -2.30 4.87 9.60
CA PRO A 220 -1.37 3.75 9.59
C PRO A 220 -0.18 3.90 10.54
N ILE A 221 0.40 5.10 10.68
CA ILE A 221 1.50 5.33 11.63
C ILE A 221 1.02 5.10 13.07
N ILE A 222 -0.14 5.63 13.45
CA ILE A 222 -0.73 5.39 14.78
C ILE A 222 -0.91 3.89 15.02
N GLY A 223 -1.50 3.18 14.06
CA GLY A 223 -1.73 1.74 14.16
C GLY A 223 -0.44 0.94 14.33
N ALA A 224 0.58 1.25 13.53
CA ALA A 224 1.88 0.57 13.58
C ALA A 224 2.62 0.81 14.90
N VAL A 225 2.62 2.05 15.40
CA VAL A 225 3.24 2.39 16.70
C VAL A 225 2.52 1.70 17.85
N ALA A 226 1.18 1.71 17.85
CA ALA A 226 0.40 1.00 18.86
C ALA A 226 0.68 -0.52 18.84
N ALA A 227 0.77 -1.12 17.67
CA ALA A 227 1.12 -2.54 17.51
C ALA A 227 2.53 -2.85 18.03
N ALA A 228 3.51 -1.96 17.79
CA ALA A 228 4.86 -2.11 18.31
C ALA A 228 4.88 -2.13 19.85
N TYR A 229 4.16 -1.22 20.50
CA TYR A 229 4.07 -1.22 21.97
C TYR A 229 3.38 -2.46 22.53
N VAL A 230 2.29 -2.91 21.90
CA VAL A 230 1.60 -4.15 22.30
C VAL A 230 2.53 -5.35 22.11
N TYR A 231 3.23 -5.43 21.00
CA TYR A 231 4.20 -6.49 20.75
C TYR A 231 5.30 -6.53 21.83
N MET A 232 5.91 -5.37 22.13
CA MET A 232 6.96 -5.27 23.19
C MET A 232 6.45 -5.62 24.58
N TRP A 233 5.17 -5.38 24.87
CA TRP A 233 4.55 -5.74 26.14
C TRP A 233 4.28 -7.24 26.26
N LEU A 234 4.03 -7.91 25.15
CA LEU A 234 3.72 -9.36 25.09
C LEU A 234 4.97 -10.25 25.02
N THR A 235 6.15 -9.69 24.67
CA THR A 235 7.40 -10.42 24.48
C THR A 235 8.47 -10.03 25.48
#